data_7ec49cfdbc38359f2aeefde5c9e51437
#
_entry.id   7ec49cfdbc38359f2aeefde5c9e51437
#
_cell.length_a   1.000
_cell.length_b   1.000
_cell.length_c   1.000
_cell.angle_alpha   90.00
_cell.angle_beta   90.00
_cell.angle_gamma   90.00
#
_symmetry.space_group_name_H-M   'P 1'
#
loop_
_entity.id
_entity.type
_entity.pdbx_description
1 polymer ?
#
loop_
_entity_poly.entity_id
_entity_poly.type
_entity_poly.pdbx_seq_one_letter_code
_entity_poly.pdbx_strand_id
1 'polypeptide(L)'
;ILVLAGIVTIFCKKFNQPLVLGYILAGFFASPHFNLLPNVVDTANITVWSDIGVIFILFSLGLDFNFSRIKSIGGTALIAAVTELAGITLLGYGCARLLGWQPIDSLFAGAMLTMSSTAVVSKTFEELGLLKERFTQFTFGILVLEDISGIIMMVMLSTIAAAGAAISGAEMLGSIGELALSLIHISE
;
A
#
# COMPACT_ATOMS: atom_id res chain seq x y z
N ILE A 1 15.09 4.00 18.31
CA ILE A 1 13.87 3.80 17.51
C ILE A 1 13.00 2.73 18.15
N LEU A 2 13.46 1.49 18.37
CA LEU A 2 12.63 0.37 18.88
C LEU A 2 11.96 0.66 20.20
N VAL A 3 12.65 1.29 21.16
CA VAL A 3 12.07 1.68 22.45
C VAL A 3 10.95 2.71 22.25
N LEU A 4 11.18 3.73 21.42
CA LEU A 4 10.18 4.74 21.10
C LEU A 4 8.98 4.12 20.39
N ALA A 5 9.21 3.27 19.40
CA ALA A 5 8.16 2.52 18.72
C ALA A 5 7.34 1.67 19.70
N GLY A 6 7.99 1.00 20.66
CA GLY A 6 7.31 0.23 21.70
C GLY A 6 6.42 1.10 22.59
N ILE A 7 6.91 2.25 23.05
CA ILE A 7 6.13 3.18 23.88
C ILE A 7 4.92 3.70 23.11
N VAL A 8 5.11 4.19 21.88
CA VAL A 8 4.03 4.74 21.07
C VAL A 8 3.01 3.65 20.70
N THR A 9 3.47 2.42 20.45
CA THR A 9 2.60 1.26 20.20
C THR A 9 1.68 0.97 21.38
N ILE A 10 2.22 0.97 22.61
CA ILE A 10 1.41 0.77 23.84
C ILE A 10 0.37 1.88 23.95
N PHE A 11 0.76 3.11 23.64
CA PHE A 11 -0.13 4.27 23.69
C PHE A 11 -1.26 4.14 22.67
N CYS A 12 -0.93 3.83 21.40
CA CYS A 12 -1.91 3.62 20.34
C CYS A 12 -2.88 2.49 20.69
N LYS A 13 -2.38 1.38 21.23
CA LYS A 13 -3.22 0.26 21.67
C LYS A 13 -4.19 0.65 22.77
N LYS A 14 -3.75 1.48 23.73
CA LYS A 14 -4.60 1.97 24.83
C LYS A 14 -5.75 2.87 24.31
N PHE A 15 -5.52 3.59 23.22
CA PHE A 15 -6.51 4.50 22.61
C PHE A 15 -7.25 3.87 21.42
N ASN A 16 -7.15 2.54 21.23
CA ASN A 16 -7.73 1.83 20.09
C ASN A 16 -7.34 2.41 18.73
N GLN A 17 -6.12 2.95 18.61
CA GLN A 17 -5.58 3.47 17.36
C GLN A 17 -4.81 2.39 16.60
N PRO A 18 -4.77 2.44 15.25
CA PRO A 18 -3.99 1.52 14.43
C PRO A 18 -2.51 1.55 14.80
N LEU A 19 -1.87 0.38 14.91
CA LEU A 19 -0.44 0.27 15.26
C LEU A 19 0.47 0.97 14.25
N VAL A 20 0.09 0.96 12.97
CA VAL A 20 0.83 1.63 11.88
C VAL A 20 0.95 3.12 12.15
N LEU A 21 -0.11 3.77 12.64
CA LEU A 21 -0.07 5.18 13.05
C LEU A 21 1.00 5.41 14.14
N GLY A 22 1.09 4.47 15.09
CA GLY A 22 2.10 4.51 16.15
C GLY A 22 3.52 4.44 15.57
N TYR A 23 3.77 3.58 14.61
CA TYR A 23 5.08 3.47 13.96
C TYR A 23 5.46 4.73 13.17
N ILE A 24 4.52 5.33 12.45
CA ILE A 24 4.73 6.60 11.74
C ILE A 24 5.07 7.72 12.73
N LEU A 25 4.32 7.84 13.81
CA LEU A 25 4.59 8.85 14.86
C LEU A 25 5.95 8.61 15.53
N ALA A 26 6.30 7.36 15.85
CA ALA A 26 7.60 7.01 16.40
C ALA A 26 8.74 7.40 15.44
N GLY A 27 8.58 7.17 14.15
CA GLY A 27 9.54 7.58 13.12
C GLY A 27 9.66 9.11 13.03
N PHE A 28 8.56 9.82 13.08
CA PHE A 28 8.55 11.29 13.11
C PHE A 28 9.31 11.85 14.32
N PHE A 29 9.04 11.34 15.52
CA PHE A 29 9.73 11.76 16.74
C PHE A 29 11.21 11.39 16.80
N ALA A 30 11.62 10.31 16.12
CA ALA A 30 13.01 9.90 16.00
C ALA A 30 13.76 10.62 14.86
N SER A 31 13.07 11.42 14.05
CA SER A 31 13.63 12.14 12.90
C SER A 31 14.66 13.18 13.33
N PRO A 32 15.74 13.39 12.55
CA PRO A 32 16.70 14.48 12.78
C PRO A 32 16.09 15.88 12.78
N HIS A 33 14.91 16.04 12.20
CA HIS A 33 14.18 17.31 12.16
C HIS A 33 13.44 17.62 13.48
N PHE A 34 13.31 16.63 14.36
CA PHE A 34 12.61 16.78 15.65
C PHE A 34 13.61 16.82 16.81
N ASN A 35 14.09 18.03 17.14
CA ASN A 35 15.19 18.26 18.08
C ASN A 35 14.89 18.06 19.57
N LEU A 36 13.71 17.54 19.94
CA LEU A 36 13.31 17.34 21.35
C LEU A 36 13.74 15.99 21.94
N LEU A 37 14.07 15.01 21.11
CA LEU A 37 14.45 13.66 21.51
C LEU A 37 15.80 13.26 20.91
N PRO A 38 16.50 12.25 21.47
CA PRO A 38 17.71 11.72 20.85
C PRO A 38 17.46 11.31 19.40
N ASN A 39 18.10 11.99 18.48
CA ASN A 39 17.89 11.83 17.04
C ASN A 39 18.67 10.65 16.51
N VAL A 40 18.16 10.04 15.46
CA VAL A 40 18.90 9.04 14.69
C VAL A 40 19.81 9.78 13.70
N VAL A 41 21.09 9.74 13.96
CA VAL A 41 22.13 10.39 13.11
C VAL A 41 22.51 9.53 11.92
N ASP A 42 22.48 8.20 12.08
CA ASP A 42 22.85 7.24 11.03
C ASP A 42 21.60 6.82 10.23
N THR A 43 21.33 7.58 9.18
CA THR A 43 20.22 7.29 8.27
C THR A 43 20.51 6.13 7.31
N ALA A 44 21.78 5.82 7.01
CA ALA A 44 22.14 4.76 6.09
C ALA A 44 21.73 3.37 6.62
N ASN A 45 22.00 3.10 7.89
CA ASN A 45 21.57 1.85 8.53
C ASN A 45 20.04 1.73 8.61
N ILE A 46 19.32 2.84 8.78
CA ILE A 46 17.86 2.82 8.79
C ILE A 46 17.30 2.45 7.43
N THR A 47 17.89 2.96 6.36
CA THR A 47 17.46 2.62 4.99
C THR A 47 17.56 1.11 4.75
N VAL A 48 18.66 0.48 5.13
CA VAL A 48 18.82 -0.98 5.02
C VAL A 48 17.72 -1.74 5.78
N TRP A 49 17.43 -1.34 7.03
CA TRP A 49 16.35 -1.96 7.81
C TRP A 49 14.97 -1.70 7.22
N SER A 50 14.76 -0.52 6.65
CA SER A 50 13.53 -0.17 5.92
C SER A 50 13.32 -1.06 4.71
N ASP A 51 14.37 -1.26 3.89
CA ASP A 51 14.32 -2.11 2.71
C ASP A 51 14.00 -3.57 3.07
N ILE A 52 14.63 -4.09 4.12
CA ILE A 52 14.32 -5.41 4.66
C ILE A 52 12.86 -5.47 5.12
N GLY A 53 12.38 -4.44 5.81
CA GLY A 53 10.98 -4.34 6.24
C GLY A 53 9.99 -4.38 5.08
N VAL A 54 10.29 -3.64 4.00
CA VAL A 54 9.48 -3.66 2.76
C VAL A 54 9.45 -5.05 2.14
N ILE A 55 10.59 -5.74 2.07
CA ILE A 55 10.66 -7.12 1.55
C ILE A 55 9.76 -8.05 2.36
N PHE A 56 9.79 -7.98 3.69
CA PHE A 56 8.93 -8.81 4.54
C PHE A 56 7.44 -8.47 4.39
N ILE A 57 7.09 -7.19 4.24
CA ILE A 57 5.70 -6.77 3.99
C ILE A 57 5.22 -7.33 2.65
N LEU A 58 6.01 -7.18 1.58
CA LEU A 58 5.68 -7.69 0.25
C LEU A 58 5.56 -9.22 0.25
N PHE A 59 6.45 -9.92 0.96
CA PHE A 59 6.38 -11.36 1.12
C PHE A 59 5.10 -11.79 1.85
N SER A 60 4.74 -11.11 2.94
CA SER A 60 3.51 -11.38 3.69
C SER A 60 2.26 -11.16 2.84
N LEU A 61 2.21 -10.05 2.08
CA LEU A 61 1.13 -9.78 1.13
C LEU A 61 1.03 -10.87 0.05
N GLY A 62 2.19 -11.35 -0.44
CA GLY A 62 2.23 -12.45 -1.40
C GLY A 62 1.65 -13.76 -0.85
N LEU A 63 1.92 -14.08 0.44
CA LEU A 63 1.35 -15.25 1.09
C LEU A 63 -0.17 -15.18 1.29
N ASP A 64 -0.70 -13.98 1.52
CA ASP A 64 -2.14 -13.76 1.67
C ASP A 64 -2.89 -13.81 0.33
N PHE A 65 -2.13 -13.83 -0.78
CA PHE A 65 -2.67 -13.84 -2.13
C PHE A 65 -3.31 -15.19 -2.45
N ASN A 66 -4.61 -15.19 -2.77
CA ASN A 66 -5.35 -16.40 -3.10
C ASN A 66 -6.07 -16.29 -4.45
N PHE A 67 -5.54 -16.97 -5.45
CA PHE A 67 -6.13 -17.03 -6.81
C PHE A 67 -7.59 -17.53 -6.84
N SER A 68 -7.98 -18.38 -5.89
CA SER A 68 -9.37 -18.88 -5.82
C SER A 68 -10.36 -17.78 -5.51
N ARG A 69 -9.95 -16.74 -4.78
CA ARG A 69 -10.80 -15.56 -4.51
C ARG A 69 -11.01 -14.73 -5.77
N ILE A 70 -10.03 -14.62 -6.64
CA ILE A 70 -10.13 -13.87 -7.90
C ILE A 70 -11.17 -14.51 -8.83
N LYS A 71 -11.22 -15.83 -8.90
CA LYS A 71 -12.20 -16.55 -9.75
C LYS A 71 -13.64 -16.35 -9.30
N SER A 72 -13.87 -16.01 -8.03
CA SER A 72 -15.19 -15.73 -7.50
C SER A 72 -15.64 -14.28 -7.68
N ILE A 73 -14.74 -13.39 -8.13
CA ILE A 73 -15.03 -11.98 -8.36
C ILE A 73 -15.84 -11.86 -9.64
N GLY A 74 -17.06 -11.33 -9.53
CA GLY A 74 -17.93 -11.10 -10.69
C GLY A 74 -17.41 -9.98 -11.60
N GLY A 75 -17.73 -10.04 -12.90
CA GLY A 75 -17.31 -9.02 -13.87
C GLY A 75 -17.71 -7.59 -13.47
N THR A 76 -18.82 -7.43 -12.76
CA THR A 76 -19.26 -6.13 -12.26
C THR A 76 -18.30 -5.54 -11.23
N ALA A 77 -17.75 -6.36 -10.31
CA ALA A 77 -16.76 -5.91 -9.33
C ALA A 77 -15.44 -5.55 -10.02
N LEU A 78 -15.05 -6.27 -11.06
CA LEU A 78 -13.87 -5.93 -11.85
C LEU A 78 -14.03 -4.57 -12.53
N ILE A 79 -15.16 -4.31 -13.18
CA ILE A 79 -15.43 -3.01 -13.83
C ILE A 79 -15.43 -1.89 -12.79
N ALA A 80 -16.08 -2.11 -11.63
CA ALA A 80 -16.10 -1.14 -10.55
C ALA A 80 -14.69 -0.82 -10.03
N ALA A 81 -13.88 -1.84 -9.72
CA ALA A 81 -12.51 -1.67 -9.26
C ALA A 81 -11.64 -0.93 -10.28
N VAL A 82 -11.69 -1.30 -11.56
CA VAL A 82 -10.93 -0.61 -12.61
C VAL A 82 -11.36 0.85 -12.74
N THR A 83 -12.66 1.13 -12.70
CA THR A 83 -13.19 2.50 -12.78
C THR A 83 -12.76 3.33 -11.57
N GLU A 84 -12.82 2.74 -10.38
CA GLU A 84 -12.40 3.37 -9.13
C GLU A 84 -10.90 3.68 -9.13
N LEU A 85 -10.06 2.67 -9.41
CA LEU A 85 -8.60 2.82 -9.50
C LEU A 85 -8.20 3.91 -10.50
N ALA A 86 -8.75 3.87 -11.71
CA ALA A 86 -8.47 4.86 -12.73
C ALA A 86 -8.97 6.26 -12.32
N GLY A 87 -10.20 6.34 -11.81
CA GLY A 87 -10.84 7.61 -11.42
C GLY A 87 -10.08 8.28 -10.27
N ILE A 88 -9.78 7.56 -9.19
CA ILE A 88 -9.08 8.12 -8.04
C ILE A 88 -7.62 8.45 -8.38
N THR A 89 -6.93 7.60 -9.16
CA THR A 89 -5.57 7.91 -9.63
C THR A 89 -5.54 9.20 -10.44
N LEU A 90 -6.46 9.36 -11.39
CA LEU A 90 -6.53 10.57 -12.22
C LEU A 90 -6.89 11.82 -11.41
N LEU A 91 -7.83 11.71 -10.49
CA LEU A 91 -8.20 12.82 -9.59
C LEU A 91 -7.04 13.20 -8.67
N GLY A 92 -6.40 12.22 -8.04
CA GLY A 92 -5.24 12.44 -7.18
C GLY A 92 -4.04 13.02 -7.93
N TYR A 93 -3.77 12.51 -9.14
CA TYR A 93 -2.77 13.09 -10.05
C TYR A 93 -3.09 14.54 -10.37
N GLY A 94 -4.32 14.82 -10.78
CA GLY A 94 -4.77 16.17 -11.12
C GLY A 94 -4.64 17.14 -9.95
N CYS A 95 -5.09 16.75 -8.77
CA CYS A 95 -4.95 17.56 -7.56
C CYS A 95 -3.48 17.85 -7.22
N ALA A 96 -2.60 16.84 -7.26
CA ALA A 96 -1.18 17.04 -7.00
C ALA A 96 -0.51 17.95 -8.05
N ARG A 97 -0.90 17.83 -9.34
CA ARG A 97 -0.44 18.73 -10.40
C ARG A 97 -0.88 20.17 -10.16
N LEU A 98 -2.11 20.39 -9.71
CA LEU A 98 -2.62 21.72 -9.35
C LEU A 98 -1.88 22.33 -8.15
N LEU A 99 -1.38 21.51 -7.24
CA LEU A 99 -0.52 21.90 -6.11
C LEU A 99 0.95 22.16 -6.53
N GLY A 100 1.28 22.01 -7.81
CA GLY A 100 2.62 22.28 -8.34
C GLY A 100 3.62 21.11 -8.20
N TRP A 101 3.16 19.91 -7.88
CA TRP A 101 4.03 18.74 -7.74
C TRP A 101 4.58 18.29 -9.09
N GLN A 102 5.75 17.65 -9.08
CA GLN A 102 6.33 17.05 -10.29
C GLN A 102 5.43 15.92 -10.84
N PRO A 103 5.47 15.65 -12.16
CA PRO A 103 4.61 14.64 -12.77
C PRO A 103 4.72 13.26 -12.10
N ILE A 104 5.93 12.83 -11.76
CA ILE A 104 6.16 11.53 -11.14
C ILE A 104 5.60 11.48 -9.72
N ASP A 105 5.84 12.52 -8.91
CA ASP A 105 5.32 12.61 -7.54
C ASP A 105 3.78 12.67 -7.54
N SER A 106 3.20 13.34 -8.54
CA SER A 106 1.75 13.40 -8.72
C SER A 106 1.16 12.04 -9.06
N LEU A 107 1.87 11.24 -9.87
CA LEU A 107 1.46 9.88 -10.17
C LEU A 107 1.50 8.99 -8.93
N PHE A 108 2.57 9.08 -8.13
CA PHE A 108 2.66 8.37 -6.85
C PHE A 108 1.53 8.78 -5.91
N ALA A 109 1.24 10.08 -5.78
CA ALA A 109 0.14 10.57 -4.95
C ALA A 109 -1.21 10.01 -5.40
N GLY A 110 -1.49 10.03 -6.70
CA GLY A 110 -2.71 9.45 -7.26
C GLY A 110 -2.83 7.95 -6.97
N ALA A 111 -1.74 7.21 -7.16
CA ALA A 111 -1.68 5.77 -6.89
C ALA A 111 -1.90 5.45 -5.40
N MET A 112 -1.28 6.19 -4.50
CA MET A 112 -1.47 5.99 -3.05
C MET A 112 -2.91 6.26 -2.60
N LEU A 113 -3.58 7.24 -3.18
CA LEU A 113 -4.96 7.58 -2.83
C LEU A 113 -5.98 6.51 -3.25
N THR A 114 -5.62 5.62 -4.17
CA THR A 114 -6.53 4.52 -4.59
C THR A 114 -6.58 3.37 -3.60
N MET A 115 -5.66 3.30 -2.63
CA MET A 115 -5.58 2.17 -1.71
C MET A 115 -6.55 2.35 -0.55
N SER A 116 -7.53 1.46 -0.48
CA SER A 116 -8.48 1.38 0.63
C SER A 116 -7.99 0.42 1.71
N SER A 117 -8.44 0.62 2.95
CA SER A 117 -8.08 -0.29 4.04
C SER A 117 -9.09 -1.41 4.20
N THR A 118 -8.77 -2.59 3.67
CA THR A 118 -9.57 -3.81 3.80
C THR A 118 -9.89 -4.13 5.27
N ALA A 119 -8.94 -3.91 6.18
CA ALA A 119 -9.15 -4.16 7.60
C ALA A 119 -10.17 -3.21 8.24
N VAL A 120 -10.15 -1.92 7.88
CA VAL A 120 -11.12 -0.93 8.39
C VAL A 120 -12.52 -1.22 7.84
N VAL A 121 -12.63 -1.49 6.55
CA VAL A 121 -13.92 -1.81 5.91
C VAL A 121 -14.50 -3.09 6.50
N SER A 122 -13.71 -4.15 6.62
CA SER A 122 -14.14 -5.43 7.20
C SER A 122 -14.66 -5.25 8.63
N LYS A 123 -13.91 -4.55 9.48
CA LYS A 123 -14.31 -4.28 10.85
C LYS A 123 -15.59 -3.45 10.94
N THR A 124 -15.75 -2.46 10.08
CA THR A 124 -16.95 -1.63 10.02
C THR A 124 -18.18 -2.47 9.63
N PHE A 125 -18.05 -3.34 8.64
CA PHE A 125 -19.16 -4.23 8.25
C PHE A 125 -19.50 -5.24 9.35
N GLU A 126 -18.52 -5.72 10.09
CA GLU A 126 -18.72 -6.58 11.25
C GLU A 126 -19.52 -5.86 12.35
N GLU A 127 -19.08 -4.66 12.74
CA GLU A 127 -19.72 -3.83 13.77
C GLU A 127 -21.15 -3.44 13.41
N LEU A 128 -21.43 -3.22 12.12
CA LEU A 128 -22.75 -2.90 11.61
C LEU A 128 -23.63 -4.13 11.35
N GLY A 129 -23.10 -5.35 11.49
CA GLY A 129 -23.82 -6.59 11.22
C GLY A 129 -24.12 -6.85 9.74
N LEU A 130 -23.34 -6.23 8.83
CA LEU A 130 -23.59 -6.23 7.38
C LEU A 130 -22.80 -7.32 6.63
N LEU A 131 -22.05 -8.19 7.31
CA LEU A 131 -21.19 -9.19 6.66
C LEU A 131 -21.90 -10.15 5.71
N LYS A 132 -23.22 -10.37 5.90
CA LYS A 132 -24.02 -11.30 5.09
C LYS A 132 -24.69 -10.63 3.89
N GLU A 133 -24.59 -9.33 3.78
CA GLU A 133 -25.22 -8.58 2.70
C GLU A 133 -24.52 -8.80 1.36
N ARG A 134 -25.28 -8.77 0.25
CA ARG A 134 -24.72 -8.97 -1.09
C ARG A 134 -23.72 -7.89 -1.50
N PHE A 135 -24.00 -6.63 -1.13
CA PHE A 135 -23.08 -5.53 -1.43
C PHE A 135 -21.77 -5.67 -0.66
N THR A 136 -21.77 -6.27 0.52
CA THR A 136 -20.53 -6.53 1.29
C THR A 136 -19.61 -7.49 0.54
N GLN A 137 -20.16 -8.57 -0.04
CA GLN A 137 -19.40 -9.49 -0.86
C GLN A 137 -18.85 -8.81 -2.13
N PHE A 138 -19.65 -7.95 -2.73
CA PHE A 138 -19.22 -7.14 -3.87
C PHE A 138 -18.07 -6.17 -3.49
N THR A 139 -18.19 -5.47 -2.36
CA THR A 139 -17.15 -4.58 -1.85
C THR A 139 -15.85 -5.34 -1.54
N PHE A 140 -15.93 -6.50 -0.90
CA PHE A 140 -14.75 -7.33 -0.69
C PHE A 140 -14.09 -7.78 -2.00
N GLY A 141 -14.89 -8.04 -3.05
CA GLY A 141 -14.36 -8.31 -4.39
C GLY A 141 -13.55 -7.13 -4.95
N ILE A 142 -14.03 -5.91 -4.78
CA ILE A 142 -13.30 -4.69 -5.18
C ILE A 142 -12.02 -4.55 -4.37
N LEU A 143 -12.07 -4.66 -3.05
CA LEU A 143 -10.91 -4.54 -2.16
C LEU A 143 -9.80 -5.55 -2.51
N VAL A 144 -10.15 -6.79 -2.83
CA VAL A 144 -9.18 -7.79 -3.28
C VAL A 144 -8.50 -7.36 -4.59
N LEU A 145 -9.26 -6.78 -5.53
CA LEU A 145 -8.68 -6.26 -6.78
C LEU A 145 -7.82 -5.02 -6.55
N GLU A 146 -8.18 -4.16 -5.61
CA GLU A 146 -7.34 -3.03 -5.18
C GLU A 146 -6.02 -3.52 -4.59
N ASP A 147 -6.04 -4.49 -3.67
CA ASP A 147 -4.84 -5.04 -3.04
C ASP A 147 -3.88 -5.61 -4.09
N ILE A 148 -4.40 -6.36 -5.07
CA ILE A 148 -3.61 -6.88 -6.20
C ILE A 148 -3.03 -5.74 -7.04
N SER A 149 -3.88 -4.77 -7.38
CA SER A 149 -3.46 -3.61 -8.17
C SER A 149 -2.41 -2.79 -7.43
N GLY A 150 -2.52 -2.68 -6.10
CA GLY A 150 -1.55 -2.02 -5.24
C GLY A 150 -0.15 -2.63 -5.34
N ILE A 151 -0.07 -3.97 -5.32
CA ILE A 151 1.20 -4.68 -5.49
C ILE A 151 1.81 -4.38 -6.87
N ILE A 152 1.00 -4.47 -7.94
CA ILE A 152 1.45 -4.17 -9.30
C ILE A 152 1.92 -2.72 -9.41
N MET A 153 1.12 -1.77 -8.90
CA MET A 153 1.45 -0.34 -8.91
C MET A 153 2.73 -0.06 -8.13
N MET A 154 2.93 -0.69 -6.98
CA MET A 154 4.14 -0.52 -6.16
C MET A 154 5.39 -0.95 -6.94
N VAL A 155 5.35 -2.11 -7.60
CA VAL A 155 6.48 -2.60 -8.42
C VAL A 155 6.72 -1.68 -9.61
N MET A 156 5.66 -1.28 -10.33
CA MET A 156 5.79 -0.37 -11.47
C MET A 156 6.39 0.98 -11.06
N LEU A 157 5.86 1.59 -10.01
CA LEU A 157 6.32 2.90 -9.55
C LEU A 157 7.74 2.85 -8.99
N SER A 158 8.10 1.78 -8.26
CA SER A 158 9.47 1.57 -7.77
C SER A 158 10.45 1.43 -8.93
N THR A 159 10.08 0.70 -9.99
CA THR A 159 10.91 0.56 -11.18
C THR A 159 11.09 1.91 -11.90
N ILE A 160 10.02 2.69 -12.07
CA ILE A 160 10.07 4.03 -12.65
C ILE A 160 10.98 4.97 -11.82
N ALA A 161 10.86 4.93 -10.50
CA ALA A 161 11.67 5.75 -9.60
C ALA A 161 13.16 5.38 -9.68
N ALA A 162 13.49 4.09 -9.71
CA ALA A 162 14.87 3.60 -9.77
C ALA A 162 15.57 3.95 -11.09
N ALA A 163 14.85 3.93 -12.21
CA ALA A 163 15.44 4.21 -13.53
C ALA A 163 15.39 5.69 -13.96
N GLY A 164 14.94 6.58 -13.10
CA GLY A 164 14.97 8.03 -13.36
C GLY A 164 14.16 8.48 -14.57
N ALA A 165 12.97 7.96 -14.75
CA ALA A 165 12.02 8.28 -15.83
C ALA A 165 12.45 7.89 -17.27
N ALA A 166 13.53 7.12 -17.43
CA ALA A 166 14.05 6.68 -18.74
C ALA A 166 13.70 5.21 -19.06
N ILE A 167 12.59 4.68 -18.55
CA ILE A 167 12.23 3.27 -18.73
C ILE A 167 11.53 3.06 -20.06
N SER A 168 11.97 2.04 -20.79
CA SER A 168 11.24 1.53 -21.94
C SER A 168 10.02 0.71 -21.48
N GLY A 169 8.93 0.74 -22.27
CA GLY A 169 7.75 -0.08 -21.98
C GLY A 169 8.05 -1.59 -21.87
N ALA A 170 9.12 -2.06 -22.50
CA ALA A 170 9.57 -3.45 -22.44
C ALA A 170 10.14 -3.82 -21.06
N GLU A 171 10.89 -2.92 -20.41
CA GLU A 171 11.42 -3.12 -19.06
C GLU A 171 10.30 -3.12 -18.01
N MET A 172 9.28 -2.28 -18.19
CA MET A 172 8.08 -2.31 -17.36
C MET A 172 7.33 -3.64 -17.46
N LEU A 173 7.13 -4.14 -18.70
CA LEU A 173 6.50 -5.44 -18.91
C LEU A 173 7.34 -6.58 -18.34
N GLY A 174 8.66 -6.50 -18.42
CA GLY A 174 9.58 -7.46 -17.80
C GLY A 174 9.39 -7.52 -16.28
N SER A 175 9.39 -6.37 -15.59
CA SER A 175 9.20 -6.28 -14.12
C SER A 175 7.83 -6.81 -13.67
N ILE A 176 6.76 -6.54 -14.44
CA ILE A 176 5.43 -7.10 -14.16
C ILE A 176 5.42 -8.62 -14.38
N GLY A 177 6.11 -9.10 -15.42
CA GLY A 177 6.25 -10.53 -15.71
C GLY A 177 6.99 -11.28 -14.61
N GLU A 178 8.10 -10.73 -14.10
CA GLU A 178 8.85 -11.28 -12.97
C GLU A 178 8.01 -11.31 -11.69
N LEU A 179 7.24 -10.26 -11.43
CA LEU A 179 6.31 -10.23 -10.30
C LEU A 179 5.25 -11.33 -10.43
N ALA A 180 4.63 -11.46 -11.59
CA ALA A 180 3.60 -12.48 -11.82
C ALA A 180 4.16 -13.90 -11.64
N LEU A 181 5.37 -14.17 -12.15
CA LEU A 181 6.07 -15.45 -11.97
C LEU A 181 6.40 -15.70 -10.50
N SER A 182 6.86 -14.69 -9.77
CA SER A 182 7.15 -14.77 -8.33
C SER A 182 5.89 -15.09 -7.53
N LEU A 183 4.77 -14.43 -7.82
CA LEU A 183 3.49 -14.68 -7.15
C LEU A 183 2.97 -16.10 -7.42
N ILE A 184 3.11 -16.60 -8.67
CA ILE A 184 2.73 -17.97 -9.02
C ILE A 184 3.59 -18.98 -8.25
N HIS A 185 4.90 -18.75 -8.18
CA HIS A 185 5.84 -19.66 -7.51
C HIS A 185 5.63 -19.73 -5.98
N ILE A 186 5.20 -18.64 -5.37
CA ILE A 186 4.89 -18.58 -3.92
C ILE A 186 3.55 -19.28 -3.61
N SER A 187 2.63 -19.34 -4.59
CA SER A 187 1.29 -19.93 -4.42
C SER A 187 1.20 -21.43 -4.68
N GLU A 188 2.28 -22.07 -5.20
CA GLU A 188 2.42 -23.50 -5.35
C GLU A 188 3.08 -24.14 -4.10
#